data_08551c5d1aac1f580f532633e05b1a9b
#
_entry.id   08551c5d1aac1f580f532633e05b1a9b
#
_cell.length_a   1.000
_cell.length_b   1.000
_cell.length_c   1.000
_cell.angle_alpha   90.00
_cell.angle_beta   90.00
_cell.angle_gamma   90.00
#
_symmetry.space_group_name_H-M   'P 1'
#
loop_
_entity.id
_entity.type
_entity.pdbx_description
1 polymer ?
#
loop_
_entity_poly.entity_id
_entity_poly.type
_entity_poly.pdbx_seq_one_letter_code
_entity_poly.pdbx_strand_id
1 'polypeptide(L)'
;MLRCALLLCLFVPFAHASGSAPLPFPGEEPARCAWSASVLACMDDSGNLYSVATQGHDTYLRGFEASSGRRWAQTGTRYGSLTFFSGVTSDGQVWVGTSRGIGWTSISRFSSSSGDSARLTCGRVSGCKQQER
;
A
#
# COMPACT_ATOMS: atom_id res chain seq x y z
N MET A 1 40.45 33.01 42.78
CA MET A 1 40.17 33.14 41.33
C MET A 1 39.44 31.87 40.86
N LEU A 2 38.13 31.95 40.80
CA LEU A 2 37.26 30.81 40.49
C LEU A 2 36.94 30.81 38.97
N ARG A 3 37.44 29.83 38.22
CA ARG A 3 37.16 29.69 36.79
C ARG A 3 35.92 28.81 36.60
N CYS A 4 34.79 29.44 36.34
CA CYS A 4 33.60 28.75 35.85
C CYS A 4 33.81 28.27 34.41
N ALA A 5 33.92 26.96 34.22
CA ALA A 5 33.86 26.35 32.90
C ALA A 5 32.39 26.17 32.49
N LEU A 6 31.96 26.95 31.52
CA LEU A 6 30.64 26.84 30.90
C LEU A 6 30.61 25.59 29.98
N LEU A 7 29.96 24.53 30.41
CA LEU A 7 29.66 23.38 29.55
C LEU A 7 28.47 23.74 28.63
N LEU A 8 28.80 24.03 27.39
CA LEU A 8 27.79 24.17 26.30
C LEU A 8 27.29 22.79 25.93
N CYS A 9 26.13 22.39 26.43
CA CYS A 9 25.38 21.20 25.92
C CYS A 9 24.85 21.53 24.54
N LEU A 10 25.49 20.99 23.51
CA LEU A 10 24.97 20.95 22.12
C LEU A 10 23.81 19.97 22.06
N PHE A 11 22.58 20.47 22.14
CA PHE A 11 21.39 19.73 21.76
C PHE A 11 21.40 19.60 20.25
N VAL A 12 21.77 18.43 19.76
CA VAL A 12 21.55 18.05 18.36
C VAL A 12 20.08 17.63 18.23
N PRO A 13 19.23 18.34 17.48
CA PRO A 13 17.89 17.86 17.20
C PRO A 13 18.01 16.64 16.29
N PHE A 14 17.64 15.47 16.79
CA PHE A 14 17.40 14.31 15.95
C PHE A 14 16.20 14.65 15.06
N ALA A 15 16.46 15.02 13.83
CA ALA A 15 15.46 15.08 12.78
C ALA A 15 15.02 13.63 12.51
N HIS A 16 13.88 13.25 13.08
CA HIS A 16 13.21 12.03 12.70
C HIS A 16 12.67 12.29 11.29
N ALA A 17 13.34 11.74 10.28
CA ALA A 17 12.80 11.61 8.97
C ALA A 17 11.63 10.60 9.09
N SER A 18 10.41 11.10 9.25
CA SER A 18 9.18 10.31 9.16
C SER A 18 8.97 9.98 7.68
N GLY A 19 9.78 9.07 7.15
CA GLY A 19 9.51 8.44 5.88
C GLY A 19 8.25 7.60 6.06
N SER A 20 7.13 8.05 5.52
CA SER A 20 5.94 7.22 5.45
C SER A 20 6.27 5.98 4.64
N ALA A 21 6.03 4.80 5.22
CA ALA A 21 6.23 3.56 4.50
C ALA A 21 5.30 3.54 3.28
N PRO A 22 5.78 3.05 2.11
CA PRO A 22 4.96 2.98 0.91
C PRO A 22 3.69 2.16 1.18
N LEU A 23 2.61 2.50 0.47
CA LEU A 23 1.37 1.74 0.53
C LEU A 23 1.60 0.32 0.02
N PRO A 24 1.04 -0.69 0.68
CA PRO A 24 1.15 -2.07 0.23
C PRO A 24 0.24 -2.28 -0.99
N PHE A 25 0.83 -2.69 -2.12
CA PHE A 25 0.10 -3.11 -3.31
C PHE A 25 0.40 -4.55 -3.64
N PRO A 26 -0.62 -5.39 -3.82
CA PRO A 26 -0.44 -6.71 -4.40
C PRO A 26 -0.11 -6.57 -5.89
N GLY A 27 0.91 -7.25 -6.38
CA GLY A 27 1.09 -7.49 -7.81
C GLY A 27 2.26 -6.81 -8.52
N GLU A 28 3.15 -6.11 -7.83
CA GLU A 28 4.39 -5.59 -8.46
C GLU A 28 5.44 -6.67 -8.66
N GLU A 29 5.46 -7.71 -7.83
CA GLU A 29 6.39 -8.84 -7.92
C GLU A 29 5.69 -10.14 -8.33
N PRO A 30 6.41 -11.06 -9.00
CA PRO A 30 5.87 -12.39 -9.30
C PRO A 30 5.44 -13.09 -8.02
N ALA A 31 4.22 -13.61 -8.02
CA ALA A 31 3.67 -14.30 -6.86
C ALA A 31 3.18 -15.69 -7.24
N ARG A 32 3.29 -16.64 -6.30
CA ARG A 32 2.65 -17.95 -6.38
C ARG A 32 1.32 -17.88 -5.69
N CYS A 33 0.28 -18.25 -6.41
CA CYS A 33 -1.09 -18.17 -5.93
C CYS A 33 -1.75 -19.55 -5.93
N ALA A 34 -2.60 -19.79 -4.94
CA ALA A 34 -3.44 -20.96 -4.83
C ALA A 34 -4.87 -20.57 -4.47
N TRP A 35 -5.84 -21.27 -5.04
CA TRP A 35 -7.25 -21.14 -4.68
C TRP A 35 -7.61 -22.04 -3.51
N SER A 36 -8.32 -21.48 -2.54
CA SER A 36 -8.99 -22.22 -1.47
C SER A 36 -10.43 -21.72 -1.38
N ALA A 37 -11.37 -22.55 -1.77
CA ALA A 37 -12.78 -22.16 -1.91
C ALA A 37 -12.94 -20.92 -2.80
N SER A 38 -13.41 -19.79 -2.25
CA SER A 38 -13.59 -18.51 -2.96
C SER A 38 -12.45 -17.50 -2.72
N VAL A 39 -11.37 -17.94 -2.10
CA VAL A 39 -10.25 -17.07 -1.73
C VAL A 39 -9.02 -17.44 -2.55
N LEU A 40 -8.45 -16.47 -3.25
CA LEU A 40 -7.13 -16.58 -3.85
C LEU A 40 -6.09 -16.13 -2.83
N ALA A 41 -5.15 -17.01 -2.47
CA ALA A 41 -4.04 -16.70 -1.57
C ALA A 41 -2.73 -16.69 -2.36
N CYS A 42 -1.93 -15.65 -2.21
CA CYS A 42 -0.70 -15.44 -2.94
C CYS A 42 0.47 -15.16 -1.99
N MET A 43 1.66 -15.60 -2.39
CA MET A 43 2.93 -15.29 -1.73
C MET A 43 3.94 -14.88 -2.81
N ASP A 44 4.58 -13.73 -2.64
CA ASP A 44 5.64 -13.27 -3.52
C ASP A 44 7.03 -13.81 -3.09
N ASP A 45 8.04 -13.54 -3.88
CA ASP A 45 9.41 -14.02 -3.61
C ASP A 45 10.06 -13.32 -2.40
N SER A 46 9.54 -12.18 -1.96
CA SER A 46 9.96 -11.48 -0.73
C SER A 46 9.27 -12.02 0.53
N GLY A 47 8.38 -12.98 0.38
CA GLY A 47 7.63 -13.58 1.49
C GLY A 47 6.40 -12.78 1.93
N ASN A 48 6.02 -11.75 1.17
CA ASN A 48 4.77 -11.03 1.41
C ASN A 48 3.58 -11.93 1.05
N LEU A 49 2.56 -11.88 1.88
CA LEU A 49 1.34 -12.67 1.70
C LEU A 49 0.18 -11.74 1.40
N TYR A 50 -0.68 -12.14 0.50
CA TYR A 50 -1.96 -11.47 0.32
C TYR A 50 -3.07 -12.46 -0.09
N SER A 51 -4.29 -12.10 0.21
CA SER A 51 -5.48 -12.86 -0.19
C SER A 51 -6.51 -11.94 -0.82
N VAL A 52 -7.22 -12.47 -1.79
CA VAL A 52 -8.30 -11.80 -2.51
C VAL A 52 -9.55 -12.65 -2.43
N ALA A 53 -10.63 -12.06 -1.96
CA ALA A 53 -11.96 -12.66 -1.97
C ALA A 53 -12.93 -11.70 -2.66
N THR A 54 -13.81 -12.23 -3.51
CA THR A 54 -14.84 -11.43 -4.19
C THR A 54 -16.22 -11.96 -3.85
N GLN A 55 -17.11 -11.06 -3.47
CA GLN A 55 -18.50 -11.37 -3.18
C GLN A 55 -19.41 -10.33 -3.86
N GLY A 56 -20.12 -10.75 -4.90
CA GLY A 56 -20.92 -9.83 -5.71
C GLY A 56 -20.05 -8.77 -6.39
N HIS A 57 -20.26 -7.52 -6.06
CA HIS A 57 -19.48 -6.37 -6.54
C HIS A 57 -18.33 -5.96 -5.63
N ASP A 58 -18.21 -6.60 -4.47
CA ASP A 58 -17.24 -6.27 -3.46
C ASP A 58 -16.02 -7.19 -3.54
N THR A 59 -14.84 -6.60 -3.37
CA THR A 59 -13.56 -7.31 -3.31
C THR A 59 -12.88 -6.98 -2.00
N TYR A 60 -12.44 -8.02 -1.30
CA TYR A 60 -11.76 -7.94 -0.03
C TYR A 60 -10.33 -8.42 -0.20
N LEU A 61 -9.37 -7.52 0.05
CA LEU A 61 -7.95 -7.84 0.04
C LEU A 61 -7.41 -7.76 1.46
N ARG A 62 -6.54 -8.70 1.79
CA ARG A 62 -5.77 -8.68 3.05
C ARG A 62 -4.34 -9.05 2.74
N GLY A 63 -3.41 -8.43 3.43
CA GLY A 63 -2.01 -8.69 3.20
C GLY A 63 -1.15 -8.60 4.45
N PHE A 64 0.06 -9.09 4.29
CA PHE A 64 1.11 -9.09 5.30
C PHE A 64 2.44 -8.81 4.60
N GLU A 65 3.18 -7.82 5.11
CA GLU A 65 4.54 -7.51 4.66
C GLU A 65 5.56 -8.22 5.54
N ALA A 66 6.35 -9.10 4.94
CA ALA A 66 7.33 -9.89 5.67
C ALA A 66 8.45 -9.03 6.28
N SER A 67 8.87 -7.95 5.59
CA SER A 67 9.96 -7.07 6.01
C SER A 67 9.64 -6.23 7.26
N SER A 68 8.39 -5.80 7.41
CA SER A 68 7.95 -4.89 8.48
C SER A 68 7.05 -5.57 9.51
N GLY A 69 6.48 -6.75 9.20
CA GLY A 69 5.43 -7.38 9.98
C GLY A 69 4.08 -6.65 9.89
N ARG A 70 3.96 -5.66 9.02
CA ARG A 70 2.77 -4.83 8.84
C ARG A 70 1.67 -5.65 8.16
N ARG A 71 0.47 -5.56 8.70
CA ARG A 71 -0.75 -6.12 8.10
C ARG A 71 -1.55 -5.00 7.47
N TRP A 72 -2.30 -5.33 6.43
CA TRP A 72 -3.19 -4.38 5.79
C TRP A 72 -4.46 -5.06 5.29
N ALA A 73 -5.51 -4.28 5.12
CA ALA A 73 -6.77 -4.72 4.54
C ALA A 73 -7.33 -3.62 3.62
N GLN A 74 -7.92 -4.03 2.52
CA GLN A 74 -8.58 -3.15 1.57
C GLN A 74 -9.92 -3.74 1.16
N THR A 75 -10.93 -2.90 1.08
CA THR A 75 -12.23 -3.24 0.50
C THR A 75 -12.48 -2.37 -0.72
N GLY A 76 -12.93 -2.99 -1.81
CA GLY A 76 -13.30 -2.30 -3.04
C GLY A 76 -14.71 -2.68 -3.46
N THR A 77 -15.49 -1.70 -3.95
CA THR A 77 -16.83 -1.92 -4.51
C THR A 77 -16.88 -1.44 -5.94
N ARG A 78 -17.32 -2.29 -6.84
CA ARG A 78 -17.36 -2.03 -8.28
C ARG A 78 -18.74 -1.56 -8.73
N TYR A 79 -18.74 -0.45 -9.48
CA TYR A 79 -19.88 0.10 -10.19
C TYR A 79 -19.56 0.22 -11.69
N GLY A 80 -19.95 -0.74 -12.50
CA GLY A 80 -19.57 -0.79 -13.89
C GLY A 80 -18.05 -0.91 -14.10
N SER A 81 -17.45 0.05 -14.79
CA SER A 81 -16.00 0.11 -15.01
C SER A 81 -15.23 0.83 -13.90
N LEU A 82 -15.91 1.39 -12.90
CA LEU A 82 -15.33 2.14 -11.80
C LEU A 82 -15.38 1.31 -10.53
N THR A 83 -14.27 1.28 -9.81
CA THR A 83 -14.15 0.66 -8.49
C THR A 83 -13.72 1.72 -7.49
N PHE A 84 -14.44 1.85 -6.39
CA PHE A 84 -14.02 2.62 -5.22
C PHE A 84 -13.37 1.67 -4.24
N PHE A 85 -12.25 2.06 -3.64
CA PHE A 85 -11.58 1.25 -2.63
C PHE A 85 -11.09 2.10 -1.45
N SER A 86 -11.01 1.46 -0.31
CA SER A 86 -10.39 2.02 0.90
C SER A 86 -9.63 0.94 1.64
N GLY A 87 -8.58 1.31 2.33
CA GLY A 87 -7.76 0.37 3.05
C GLY A 87 -7.14 0.97 4.31
N VAL A 88 -6.61 0.09 5.15
CA VAL A 88 -5.96 0.42 6.41
C VAL A 88 -4.81 -0.53 6.68
N THR A 89 -3.75 -0.02 7.29
CA THR A 89 -2.63 -0.81 7.80
C THR A 89 -2.73 -0.98 9.32
N SER A 90 -2.03 -1.98 9.86
CA SER A 90 -1.97 -2.23 11.31
C SER A 90 -1.31 -1.11 12.11
N ASP A 91 -0.50 -0.26 11.46
CA ASP A 91 0.11 0.94 12.05
C ASP A 91 -0.75 2.20 11.91
N GLY A 92 -1.98 2.07 11.39
CA GLY A 92 -2.98 3.15 11.35
C GLY A 92 -2.97 4.01 10.10
N GLN A 93 -2.16 3.71 9.08
CA GLN A 93 -2.22 4.37 7.79
C GLN A 93 -3.52 4.00 7.08
N VAL A 94 -4.22 4.98 6.51
CA VAL A 94 -5.47 4.80 5.76
C VAL A 94 -5.28 5.34 4.35
N TRP A 95 -5.87 4.67 3.36
CA TRP A 95 -5.92 5.17 1.99
C TRP A 95 -7.32 4.98 1.40
N VAL A 96 -7.62 5.83 0.44
CA VAL A 96 -8.83 5.77 -0.37
C VAL A 96 -8.47 5.99 -1.83
N GLY A 97 -9.23 5.43 -2.73
CA GLY A 97 -8.98 5.62 -4.14
C GLY A 97 -10.09 5.12 -5.05
N THR A 98 -9.82 5.29 -6.32
CA THR A 98 -10.68 4.80 -7.41
C THR A 98 -9.83 4.10 -8.44
N SER A 99 -10.38 3.06 -9.06
CA SER A 99 -9.79 2.38 -10.20
C SER A 99 -10.80 2.34 -11.34
N ARG A 100 -10.35 2.60 -12.55
CA ARG A 100 -11.17 2.56 -13.75
C ARG A 100 -10.55 1.66 -14.81
N GLY A 101 -11.32 0.70 -15.29
CA GLY A 101 -10.96 -0.12 -16.45
C GLY A 101 -11.26 0.62 -17.76
N ILE A 102 -10.30 0.69 -18.68
CA ILE A 102 -10.44 1.22 -20.02
C ILE A 102 -9.83 0.20 -20.98
N GLY A 103 -10.66 -0.65 -21.57
CA GLY A 103 -10.20 -1.75 -22.40
C GLY A 103 -9.28 -2.70 -21.62
N TRP A 104 -8.02 -2.83 -22.05
CA TRP A 104 -7.01 -3.71 -21.46
C TRP A 104 -6.15 -3.03 -20.38
N THR A 105 -6.47 -1.79 -20.08
CA THR A 105 -5.73 -0.95 -19.14
C THR A 105 -6.60 -0.59 -17.95
N SER A 106 -6.05 -0.58 -16.76
CA SER A 106 -6.68 -0.01 -15.58
C SER A 106 -5.88 1.17 -15.06
N ILE A 107 -6.58 2.20 -14.64
CA ILE A 107 -6.00 3.41 -14.05
C ILE A 107 -6.54 3.52 -12.63
N SER A 108 -5.66 3.48 -11.66
CA SER A 108 -5.99 3.68 -10.25
C SER A 108 -5.40 4.98 -9.74
N ARG A 109 -6.16 5.70 -8.94
CA ARG A 109 -5.71 6.91 -8.23
C ARG A 109 -6.05 6.73 -6.78
N PHE A 110 -5.10 7.04 -5.92
CA PHE A 110 -5.31 6.95 -4.48
C PHE A 110 -4.60 8.08 -3.74
N SER A 111 -5.05 8.31 -2.51
CA SER A 111 -4.43 9.20 -1.55
C SER A 111 -4.44 8.56 -0.17
N SER A 112 -3.42 8.84 0.62
CA SER A 112 -3.25 8.27 1.96
C SER A 112 -3.31 9.33 3.04
N SER A 113 -3.52 8.89 4.28
CA SER A 113 -3.50 9.74 5.47
C SER A 113 -2.12 10.36 5.77
N SER A 114 -1.05 9.83 5.19
CA SER A 114 0.30 10.41 5.23
C SER A 114 0.49 11.59 4.27
N GLY A 115 -0.51 11.89 3.42
CA GLY A 115 -0.44 12.95 2.41
C GLY A 115 0.09 12.49 1.05
N ASP A 116 0.49 11.24 0.92
CA ASP A 116 0.95 10.68 -0.33
C ASP A 116 -0.23 10.48 -1.29
N SER A 117 0.00 10.78 -2.55
CA SER A 117 -0.94 10.48 -3.63
C SER A 117 -0.19 9.90 -4.82
N ALA A 118 -0.78 8.91 -5.46
CA ALA A 118 -0.20 8.29 -6.63
C ALA A 118 -1.26 7.89 -7.65
N ARG A 119 -0.79 7.71 -8.88
CA ARG A 119 -1.54 7.13 -9.98
C ARG A 119 -0.84 5.87 -10.44
N LEU A 120 -1.56 4.78 -10.46
CA LEU A 120 -1.08 3.50 -10.97
C LEU A 120 -1.79 3.20 -12.30
N THR A 121 -1.00 2.92 -13.32
CA THR A 121 -1.52 2.49 -14.63
C THR A 121 -1.04 1.06 -14.87
N CYS A 122 -1.98 0.12 -14.97
CA CYS A 122 -1.69 -1.29 -15.21
C CYS A 122 -2.22 -1.73 -16.56
N GLY A 123 -1.38 -2.35 -17.37
CA GLY A 123 -1.75 -2.98 -18.63
C GLY A 123 -1.57 -4.50 -18.55
N ARG A 124 -2.32 -5.24 -19.37
CA ARG A 124 -2.26 -6.71 -19.39
C ARG A 124 -0.90 -7.27 -19.79
N VAL A 125 -0.16 -6.53 -20.60
CA VAL A 125 1.14 -6.94 -21.15
C VAL A 125 2.28 -6.10 -20.56
N SER A 126 2.04 -4.82 -20.28
CA SER A 126 3.05 -3.85 -19.84
C SER A 126 3.30 -3.87 -18.32
N GLY A 127 2.48 -4.61 -17.54
CA GLY A 127 2.52 -4.53 -16.08
C GLY A 127 2.00 -3.22 -15.54
N CYS A 128 2.32 -2.92 -14.29
CA CYS A 128 1.90 -1.69 -13.60
C CYS A 128 3.04 -0.66 -13.57
N LYS A 129 2.69 0.60 -13.79
CA LYS A 129 3.59 1.76 -13.65
C LYS A 129 2.97 2.76 -12.69
N GLN A 130 3.74 3.16 -11.69
CA GLN A 130 3.36 4.16 -10.71
C GLN A 130 3.88 5.54 -11.13
N GLN A 131 3.04 6.56 -10.99
CA GLN A 131 3.41 7.97 -11.09
C GLN A 131 3.07 8.63 -9.75
N GLU A 132 4.09 9.09 -9.06
CA GLU A 132 3.95 9.94 -7.89
C GLU A 132 3.67 11.39 -8.32
N ARG A 133 2.87 12.09 -7.54
CA ARG A 133 2.60 13.51 -7.71
C ARG A 133 3.31 14.33 -6.64
#